data_3bf9437e2ed81204026b1be7770167ed
#
_entry.id   3bf9437e2ed81204026b1be7770167ed
#
_cell.length_a   1.000
_cell.length_b   1.000
_cell.length_c   1.000
_cell.angle_alpha   90.00
_cell.angle_beta   90.00
_cell.angle_gamma   90.00
#
_symmetry.space_group_name_H-M   'P 1'
#
loop_
_entity.id
_entity.type
_entity.pdbx_description
1 polymer ?
#
loop_
_entity_poly.entity_id
_entity_poly.type
_entity_poly.pdbx_seq_one_letter_code
_entity_poly.pdbx_strand_id
1 'polypeptide(L)' 'MVEILNVSPHGVWLYVKGKEYFLPYAEFPWFEDARLSEIEQVKLLHGRYLRWEELDVDLALDSLGHVDRYPLKYK' A
#
# COMPACT_ATOMS: atom_id res chain seq x y z
N MET A 1 -10.46 -5.69 6.41
CA MET A 1 -9.89 -6.45 5.30
C MET A 1 -9.15 -5.52 4.35
N VAL A 2 -8.05 -5.96 3.82
CA VAL A 2 -7.22 -5.15 2.94
C VAL A 2 -7.01 -5.90 1.63
N GLU A 3 -7.00 -5.15 0.54
CA GLU A 3 -6.92 -5.72 -0.79
C GLU A 3 -5.92 -4.93 -1.62
N ILE A 4 -5.05 -5.64 -2.33
CA ILE A 4 -4.12 -5.00 -3.25
C ILE A 4 -4.84 -4.90 -4.60
N LEU A 5 -5.08 -3.67 -5.04
CA LEU A 5 -5.80 -3.46 -6.28
C LEU A 5 -4.90 -3.52 -7.49
N ASN A 6 -3.70 -2.96 -7.35
CA ASN A 6 -2.81 -2.89 -8.50
C ASN A 6 -1.40 -2.58 -8.03
N VAL A 7 -0.42 -3.20 -8.67
CA VAL A 7 0.99 -2.89 -8.46
C VAL A 7 1.50 -2.36 -9.79
N SER A 8 1.83 -1.09 -9.81
CA SER A 8 2.20 -0.40 -11.04
C SER A 8 3.68 -0.01 -10.98
N PRO A 9 4.25 0.49 -12.09
CA PRO A 9 5.62 0.99 -12.04
C PRO A 9 5.82 2.18 -11.11
N HIS A 10 4.75 2.80 -10.67
CA HIS A 10 4.84 4.00 -9.84
C HIS A 10 4.56 3.74 -8.36
N GLY A 11 3.89 2.66 -8.05
CA GLY A 11 3.56 2.38 -6.66
C GLY A 11 2.50 1.30 -6.53
N VAL A 12 1.96 1.19 -5.33
CA VAL A 12 1.00 0.15 -4.99
C VAL A 12 -0.33 0.81 -4.67
N TRP A 13 -1.39 0.32 -5.28
CA TRP A 13 -2.76 0.76 -5.01
C TRP A 13 -3.43 -0.29 -4.15
N LEU A 14 -4.04 0.17 -3.07
CA LEU A 14 -4.73 -0.77 -2.18
C LEU A 14 -6.04 -0.19 -1.69
N TYR A 15 -6.87 -1.08 -1.18
CA TYR A 15 -8.22 -0.75 -0.72
C TYR A 15 -8.36 -1.32 0.68
N VAL A 16 -8.72 -0.47 1.62
CA VAL A 16 -8.90 -0.91 2.99
C VAL A 16 -9.96 -0.05 3.66
N LYS A 17 -10.89 -0.70 4.33
CA LYS A 17 -11.93 -0.04 5.11
C LYS A 17 -12.73 0.96 4.27
N GLY A 18 -13.00 0.59 3.03
CA GLY A 18 -13.82 1.41 2.16
C GLY A 18 -13.10 2.56 1.50
N LYS A 19 -11.79 2.63 1.61
CA LYS A 19 -11.01 3.71 1.04
C LYS A 19 -9.86 3.17 0.23
N GLU A 20 -9.47 3.90 -0.80
CA GLU A 20 -8.33 3.56 -1.63
C GLU A 20 -7.13 4.38 -1.19
N TYR A 21 -5.97 3.74 -1.21
CA TYR A 21 -4.71 4.38 -0.87
C TYR A 21 -3.70 4.07 -1.95
N PHE A 22 -2.81 5.02 -2.17
CA PHE A 22 -1.72 4.84 -3.12
C PHE A 22 -0.41 5.00 -2.37
N LEU A 23 0.48 4.02 -2.55
CA LEU A 23 1.80 4.03 -1.92
C LEU A 23 2.85 4.20 -2.99
N PRO A 24 3.28 5.45 -3.26
CA PRO A 24 4.28 5.66 -4.30
C PRO A 24 5.64 5.13 -3.87
N TYR A 25 6.38 4.56 -4.80
CA TYR A 25 7.71 4.02 -4.50
C TYR A 25 8.66 5.10 -4.02
N ALA A 26 8.43 6.35 -4.43
CA ALA A 26 9.27 7.45 -3.99
C ALA A 26 9.24 7.62 -2.47
N GLU A 27 8.09 7.32 -1.86
CA GLU A 27 7.91 7.43 -0.41
C GLU A 27 8.07 6.09 0.30
N PHE A 28 7.86 5.01 -0.42
CA PHE A 28 7.91 3.66 0.14
C PHE A 28 8.78 2.78 -0.75
N PRO A 29 10.07 3.07 -0.77
CA PRO A 29 10.97 2.43 -1.76
C PRO A 29 11.15 0.93 -1.57
N TRP A 30 10.85 0.42 -0.38
CA TRP A 30 11.04 -1.02 -0.16
C TRP A 30 10.04 -1.87 -0.94
N PHE A 31 8.96 -1.27 -1.45
CA PHE A 31 8.02 -2.02 -2.28
C PHE A 31 8.49 -2.17 -3.72
N GLU A 32 9.39 -1.31 -4.14
CA GLU A 32 9.80 -1.32 -5.54
C GLU A 32 10.50 -2.60 -5.93
N ASP A 33 11.29 -3.15 -5.01
CA ASP A 33 12.03 -4.38 -5.25
C ASP A 33 11.33 -5.61 -4.67
N ALA A 34 10.19 -5.43 -4.06
CA ALA A 34 9.48 -6.53 -3.44
C ALA A 34 8.78 -7.36 -4.48
N ARG A 35 8.62 -8.65 -4.18
CA ARG A 35 7.86 -9.54 -5.03
C ARG A 35 6.38 -9.28 -4.84
N LEU A 36 5.60 -9.53 -5.88
CA LEU A 36 4.15 -9.38 -5.79
C LEU A 36 3.59 -10.21 -4.65
N SER A 37 4.08 -11.43 -4.49
CA SER A 37 3.60 -12.29 -3.41
C SER A 37 3.88 -11.68 -2.03
N GLU A 38 4.98 -10.95 -1.89
CA GLU A 38 5.29 -10.30 -0.63
C GLU A 38 4.39 -9.10 -0.38
N ILE A 39 4.10 -8.35 -1.43
CA ILE A 39 3.21 -7.18 -1.31
C ILE A 39 1.80 -7.62 -0.94
N GLU A 40 1.38 -8.77 -1.45
CA GLU A 40 0.04 -9.28 -1.18
C GLU A 40 -0.12 -9.85 0.22
N GLN A 41 0.98 -10.11 0.91
CA GLN A 41 0.95 -10.65 2.27
C GLN A 41 0.81 -9.52 3.29
N VAL A 42 -0.27 -8.78 3.19
CA VAL A 42 -0.49 -7.63 4.05
C VAL A 42 -1.64 -7.92 4.99
N LYS A 43 -1.52 -7.44 6.22
CA LYS A 43 -2.56 -7.62 7.24
C LYS A 43 -2.96 -6.28 7.80
N LEU A 44 -4.23 -6.16 8.15
CA LEU A 44 -4.72 -4.99 8.86
C LEU A 44 -4.78 -5.32 10.34
N LEU A 45 -4.00 -4.59 11.12
CA LEU A 45 -3.90 -4.82 12.56
C LEU A 45 -4.62 -3.70 13.31
N HIS A 46 -5.46 -4.10 14.25
CA HIS A 46 -6.18 -3.15 15.13
C HIS A 46 -7.00 -2.13 14.34
N GLY A 47 -7.33 -2.44 13.08
CA GLY A 47 -8.09 -1.54 12.24
C GLY A 47 -7.36 -0.26 11.86
N ARG A 48 -6.06 -0.15 12.13
CA ARG A 48 -5.32 1.10 11.97
C ARG A 48 -3.97 0.95 11.30
N TYR A 49 -3.36 -0.25 11.32
CA TYR A 49 -2.01 -0.45 10.82
C TYR A 49 -2.00 -1.51 9.74
N LEU A 50 -1.23 -1.27 8.72
CA LEU A 50 -0.96 -2.26 7.70
C LEU A 50 0.40 -2.87 7.99
N ARG A 51 0.46 -4.19 8.00
CA ARG A 51 1.68 -4.90 8.33
C ARG A 51 2.05 -5.85 7.19
N TRP A 52 3.24 -5.71 6.68
CA TRP A 52 3.82 -6.63 5.69
C TRP A 52 4.92 -7.40 6.40
N GLU A 53 4.59 -8.60 6.84
CA GLU A 53 5.53 -9.41 7.62
C GLU A 53 6.78 -9.76 6.85
N GLU A 54 6.60 -10.12 5.59
CA GLU A 54 7.73 -10.53 4.76
C GLU A 54 8.72 -9.39 4.52
N LEU A 55 8.23 -8.18 4.53
CA LEU A 55 9.04 -7.00 4.26
C LEU A 55 9.42 -6.27 5.53
N ASP A 56 8.89 -6.71 6.67
CA ASP A 56 9.12 -6.05 7.96
C ASP A 56 8.72 -4.58 7.89
N VAL A 57 7.55 -4.31 7.35
CA VAL A 57 7.05 -2.96 7.16
C VAL A 57 5.73 -2.77 7.90
N ASP A 58 5.63 -1.69 8.64
CA ASP A 58 4.43 -1.26 9.35
C ASP A 58 4.06 0.13 8.87
N LEU A 59 2.80 0.33 8.48
CA LEU A 59 2.33 1.65 8.08
C LEU A 59 1.01 1.95 8.77
N ALA A 60 0.95 3.10 9.45
CA ALA A 60 -0.30 3.55 10.04
C ALA A 60 -1.17 4.15 8.94
N LEU A 61 -2.45 3.80 8.93
CA LEU A 61 -3.36 4.33 7.91
C LEU A 61 -3.41 5.85 7.93
N ASP A 62 -3.32 6.43 9.12
CA ASP A 62 -3.39 7.89 9.27
C ASP A 62 -2.23 8.60 8.59
N SER A 63 -1.11 7.91 8.40
CA SER A 63 0.07 8.53 7.80
C SER A 63 0.10 8.38 6.29
N LEU A 64 -0.83 7.63 5.72
CA LEU A 64 -0.85 7.41 4.28
C LEU A 64 -1.61 8.51 3.58
N GLY A 65 -1.16 8.86 2.40
CA GLY A 65 -1.90 9.79 1.57
C GLY A 65 -3.11 9.12 0.96
N HIS A 66 -4.19 9.86 0.86
CA HIS A 66 -5.35 9.38 0.13
C HIS A 66 -5.10 9.51 -1.35
N VAL A 67 -5.82 8.73 -2.12
CA VAL A 67 -5.62 8.70 -3.56
C VAL A 67 -5.82 10.07 -4.19
N ASP A 68 -6.65 10.91 -3.61
CA ASP A 68 -6.90 12.24 -4.16
C ASP A 68 -5.76 13.23 -3.88
N ARG A 69 -4.74 12.83 -3.11
CA ARG A 69 -3.53 13.64 -2.94
C ARG A 69 -2.55 13.44 -4.08
N TYR A 70 -2.77 12.44 -4.91
CA TYR A 70 -1.88 12.08 -5.99
C TYR A 70 -2.66 12.04 -7.29
N PRO A 71 -2.04 12.43 -8.40
CA PRO A 71 -2.72 12.30 -9.69
C PRO A 71 -3.05 10.85 -9.98
N LEU A 72 -4.23 10.61 -10.49
CA LEU A 72 -4.66 9.27 -10.83
C LEU A 72 -4.20 8.91 -12.23
N LYS A 73 -2.92 8.66 -12.35
CA LYS A 73 -2.29 8.41 -13.64
C LYS A 73 -1.65 7.04 -13.68
N TYR A 74 -2.32 6.06 -13.19
CA TYR A 74 -1.72 4.75 -13.12
C TYR A 74 -2.07 3.87 -14.32
N LYS A 75 -2.49 4.44 -15.36
CA LYS A 75 -2.74 3.60 -16.52
C LYS A 75 -1.46 3.21 -17.24
#